data_eb6e95e3c22fcaed73e1828dc2f3965c
#
_entry.id   eb6e95e3c22fcaed73e1828dc2f3965c
#
_cell.length_a   1.000
_cell.length_b   1.000
_cell.length_c   1.000
_cell.angle_alpha   90.00
_cell.angle_beta   90.00
_cell.angle_gamma   90.00
#
_symmetry.space_group_name_H-M   'P 1'
#
loop_
_entity.id
_entity.type
_entity.pdbx_description
1 polymer ?
#
loop_
_entity_poly.entity_id
_entity_poly.type
_entity_poly.pdbx_seq_one_letter_code
_entity_poly.pdbx_strand_id
1 'polypeptide(L)'
;VTPEGRSWETHVIIHYGETGLKAGNRPRFETALAINIRRRVSEKVRRIGGRLLLTLTPASDRRGIRQALEETFGIANFAFAARVPLDLEAIRAKAVEIAREARPGSFKIATRRANKRFPFTSEEVNRQVGAAVAALGRPVRLHEPDLTIHVEIAFDAAYLYTDVP
;
A
#
# COMPACT_ATOMS: atom_id res chain seq x y z
N VAL A 1 4.03 -16.12 7.09
CA VAL A 1 3.01 -15.60 6.18
C VAL A 1 2.02 -16.73 5.90
N THR A 2 0.79 -16.54 6.30
CA THR A 2 -0.27 -17.49 5.99
C THR A 2 -0.80 -17.20 4.58
N PRO A 3 -1.37 -18.20 3.89
CA PRO A 3 -2.02 -17.96 2.60
C PRO A 3 -3.17 -16.96 2.67
N GLU A 4 -3.76 -16.79 3.86
CA GLU A 4 -4.85 -15.86 4.11
C GLU A 4 -4.39 -14.42 4.30
N GLY A 5 -3.08 -14.18 4.32
CA GLY A 5 -2.51 -12.85 4.50
C GLY A 5 -2.20 -12.51 5.94
N ARG A 6 -1.90 -11.24 6.19
CA ARG A 6 -1.46 -10.74 7.50
C ARG A 6 -2.61 -10.02 8.21
N SER A 7 -2.58 -10.04 9.54
CA SER A 7 -3.66 -9.48 10.37
C SER A 7 -3.90 -7.99 10.16
N TRP A 8 -2.86 -7.24 9.79
CA TRP A 8 -2.95 -5.79 9.59
C TRP A 8 -3.47 -5.38 8.20
N GLU A 9 -3.60 -6.33 7.27
CA GLU A 9 -4.09 -6.06 5.92
C GLU A 9 -5.60 -5.88 5.90
N THR A 10 -6.06 -4.72 5.48
CA THR A 10 -7.49 -4.38 5.45
C THR A 10 -7.95 -3.91 4.07
N HIS A 11 -7.04 -3.61 3.18
CA HIS A 11 -7.32 -3.05 1.86
C HIS A 11 -6.34 -3.60 0.84
N VAL A 12 -6.66 -3.41 -0.44
CA VAL A 12 -5.70 -3.61 -1.52
C VAL A 12 -5.56 -2.28 -2.25
N ILE A 13 -4.34 -1.76 -2.28
CA ILE A 13 -4.04 -0.55 -3.05
C ILE A 13 -3.55 -0.95 -4.43
N ILE A 14 -4.13 -0.37 -5.47
CA ILE A 14 -3.87 -0.73 -6.86
C ILE A 14 -3.28 0.46 -7.59
N HIS A 15 -2.09 0.24 -8.14
CA HIS A 15 -1.39 1.22 -8.96
C HIS A 15 -1.58 0.84 -10.42
N TYR A 16 -1.98 1.79 -11.25
CA TYR A 16 -2.13 1.52 -12.68
C TYR A 16 -1.05 2.26 -13.47
N GLY A 17 -0.77 1.74 -14.67
CA GLY A 17 0.25 2.33 -15.52
C GLY A 17 -0.20 3.68 -16.07
N GLU A 18 0.65 4.69 -15.87
CA GLU A 18 0.39 6.04 -16.38
C GLU A 18 1.09 6.29 -17.72
N THR A 19 1.88 5.33 -18.19
CA THR A 19 2.64 5.45 -19.44
C THR A 19 1.70 5.66 -20.62
N GLY A 20 1.87 6.80 -21.31
CA GLY A 20 1.05 7.15 -22.46
C GLY A 20 -0.30 7.76 -22.12
N LEU A 21 -0.65 7.90 -20.83
CA LEU A 21 -1.87 8.56 -20.42
C LEU A 21 -1.68 10.06 -20.37
N LYS A 22 -2.47 10.78 -21.17
CA LYS A 22 -2.59 12.23 -21.06
C LYS A 22 -3.61 12.55 -19.98
N ALA A 23 -3.49 13.75 -19.38
CA ALA A 23 -4.35 14.17 -18.27
C ALA A 23 -5.85 13.97 -18.55
N GLY A 24 -6.30 14.23 -19.80
CA GLY A 24 -7.71 14.07 -20.19
C GLY A 24 -8.18 12.62 -20.31
N ASN A 25 -7.26 11.66 -20.43
CA ASN A 25 -7.60 10.24 -20.57
C ASN A 25 -7.58 9.46 -19.26
N ARG A 26 -6.99 10.02 -18.20
CA ARG A 26 -6.89 9.37 -16.91
C ARG A 26 -8.25 8.98 -16.32
N PRO A 27 -9.26 9.89 -16.27
CA PRO A 27 -10.56 9.52 -15.70
C PRO A 27 -11.25 8.39 -16.45
N ARG A 28 -11.13 8.37 -17.78
CA ARG A 28 -11.71 7.29 -18.60
C ARG A 28 -11.02 5.97 -18.34
N PHE A 29 -9.70 5.99 -18.25
CA PHE A 29 -8.90 4.82 -17.96
C PHE A 29 -9.25 4.25 -16.58
N GLU A 30 -9.30 5.11 -15.57
CA GLU A 30 -9.68 4.71 -14.20
C GLU A 30 -11.07 4.10 -14.16
N THR A 31 -12.03 4.72 -14.85
CA THR A 31 -13.41 4.21 -14.93
C THR A 31 -13.44 2.81 -15.54
N ALA A 32 -12.78 2.63 -16.68
CA ALA A 32 -12.73 1.36 -17.37
C ALA A 32 -12.05 0.29 -16.53
N LEU A 33 -10.94 0.64 -15.88
CA LEU A 33 -10.20 -0.28 -15.01
C LEU A 33 -11.05 -0.69 -13.80
N ALA A 34 -11.71 0.27 -13.16
CA ALA A 34 -12.59 -0.02 -12.02
C ALA A 34 -13.71 -0.96 -12.42
N ILE A 35 -14.31 -0.77 -13.59
CA ILE A 35 -15.35 -1.66 -14.11
C ILE A 35 -14.80 -3.08 -14.30
N ASN A 36 -13.63 -3.21 -14.90
CA ASN A 36 -13.00 -4.50 -15.15
C ASN A 36 -12.70 -5.23 -13.84
N ILE A 37 -12.21 -4.52 -12.84
CA ILE A 37 -11.94 -5.08 -11.52
C ILE A 37 -13.26 -5.54 -10.86
N ARG A 38 -14.30 -4.71 -10.90
CA ARG A 38 -15.61 -5.05 -10.32
C ARG A 38 -16.24 -6.30 -10.92
N ARG A 39 -15.91 -6.63 -12.15
CA ARG A 39 -16.40 -7.86 -12.79
C ARG A 39 -15.69 -9.11 -12.27
N ARG A 40 -14.53 -8.97 -11.67
CA ARG A 40 -13.67 -10.07 -11.26
C ARG A 40 -13.64 -10.30 -9.76
N VAL A 41 -13.94 -9.28 -8.97
CA VAL A 41 -13.92 -9.34 -7.50
C VAL A 41 -15.26 -8.85 -6.94
N SER A 42 -15.61 -9.32 -5.74
CA SER A 42 -16.83 -8.90 -5.05
C SER A 42 -16.62 -7.71 -4.12
N GLU A 43 -15.38 -7.39 -3.83
CA GLU A 43 -15.02 -6.29 -2.93
C GLU A 43 -15.37 -4.93 -3.53
N LYS A 44 -15.64 -3.96 -2.63
CA LYS A 44 -15.92 -2.58 -3.03
C LYS A 44 -14.68 -1.92 -3.60
N VAL A 45 -14.84 -1.28 -4.77
CA VAL A 45 -13.76 -0.58 -5.47
C VAL A 45 -13.99 0.92 -5.37
N ARG A 46 -12.97 1.67 -4.95
CA ARG A 46 -13.00 3.13 -4.80
C ARG A 46 -11.81 3.75 -5.49
N ARG A 47 -11.98 4.98 -5.98
CA ARG A 47 -10.87 5.78 -6.52
C ARG A 47 -10.29 6.66 -5.40
N ILE A 48 -8.98 6.74 -5.32
CA ILE A 48 -8.27 7.59 -4.37
C ILE A 48 -7.10 8.27 -5.06
N GLY A 49 -7.30 9.47 -5.59
CA GLY A 49 -6.21 10.31 -6.11
C GLY A 49 -5.14 9.60 -6.94
N GLY A 50 -5.51 9.00 -8.06
CA GLY A 50 -4.55 8.29 -8.93
C GLY A 50 -4.33 6.84 -8.56
N ARG A 51 -5.10 6.29 -7.63
CA ARG A 51 -5.06 4.89 -7.21
C ARG A 51 -6.47 4.32 -7.18
N LEU A 52 -6.57 3.01 -7.23
CA LEU A 52 -7.81 2.30 -6.91
C LEU A 52 -7.62 1.54 -5.62
N LEU A 53 -8.68 1.40 -4.86
CA LEU A 53 -8.65 0.78 -3.55
C LEU A 53 -9.76 -0.25 -3.42
N LEU A 54 -9.40 -1.47 -3.02
CA LEU A 54 -10.36 -2.49 -2.61
C LEU A 54 -10.45 -2.50 -1.10
N THR A 55 -11.66 -2.61 -0.57
CA THR A 55 -11.89 -2.81 0.86
C THR A 55 -12.08 -4.30 1.12
N LEU A 56 -11.21 -4.89 1.93
CA LEU A 56 -11.31 -6.29 2.31
C LEU A 56 -12.35 -6.48 3.41
N THR A 57 -12.95 -7.65 3.43
CA THR A 57 -13.87 -8.08 4.50
C THR A 57 -13.38 -9.42 5.04
N PRO A 58 -13.89 -9.88 6.20
CA PRO A 58 -13.52 -11.22 6.69
C PRO A 58 -13.82 -12.34 5.70
N ALA A 59 -14.77 -12.13 4.79
CA ALA A 59 -15.15 -13.11 3.77
C ALA A 59 -14.31 -13.01 2.49
N SER A 60 -13.40 -12.04 2.38
CA SER A 60 -12.62 -11.84 1.17
C SER A 60 -11.69 -13.02 0.87
N ASP A 61 -11.70 -13.46 -0.38
CA ASP A 61 -10.79 -14.49 -0.87
C ASP A 61 -9.52 -13.84 -1.40
N ARG A 62 -8.48 -13.79 -0.58
CA ARG A 62 -7.22 -13.12 -0.92
C ARG A 62 -6.53 -13.73 -2.13
N ARG A 63 -6.56 -15.04 -2.27
CA ARG A 63 -5.97 -15.73 -3.44
C ARG A 63 -6.72 -15.38 -4.71
N GLY A 64 -8.05 -15.41 -4.64
CA GLY A 64 -8.89 -15.05 -5.78
C GLY A 64 -8.70 -13.61 -6.20
N ILE A 65 -8.60 -12.69 -5.24
CA ILE A 65 -8.31 -11.27 -5.51
C ILE A 65 -6.94 -11.14 -6.19
N ARG A 66 -5.92 -11.77 -5.65
CA ARG A 66 -4.57 -11.72 -6.23
C ARG A 66 -4.58 -12.20 -7.67
N GLN A 67 -5.18 -13.34 -7.91
CA GLN A 67 -5.27 -13.91 -9.26
C GLN A 67 -6.04 -12.98 -10.20
N ALA A 68 -7.18 -12.46 -9.75
CA ALA A 68 -8.00 -11.56 -10.56
C ALA A 68 -7.23 -10.29 -10.94
N LEU A 69 -6.48 -9.71 -10.01
CA LEU A 69 -5.72 -8.50 -10.27
C LEU A 69 -4.50 -8.77 -11.16
N GLU A 70 -3.83 -9.90 -10.99
CA GLU A 70 -2.72 -10.31 -11.87
C GLU A 70 -3.16 -10.49 -13.32
N GLU A 71 -4.40 -10.91 -13.54
CA GLU A 71 -4.98 -11.11 -14.86
C GLU A 71 -5.65 -9.86 -15.44
N THR A 72 -5.74 -8.78 -14.68
CA THR A 72 -6.41 -7.56 -15.14
C THR A 72 -5.43 -6.64 -15.86
N PHE A 73 -5.71 -6.39 -17.14
CA PHE A 73 -4.88 -5.49 -17.94
C PHE A 73 -5.00 -4.06 -17.42
N GLY A 74 -3.88 -3.35 -17.40
CA GLY A 74 -3.83 -1.94 -16.99
C GLY A 74 -3.33 -1.73 -15.57
N ILE A 75 -3.24 -2.77 -14.77
CA ILE A 75 -2.67 -2.70 -13.42
C ILE A 75 -1.15 -2.80 -13.52
N ALA A 76 -0.44 -1.81 -12.97
CA ALA A 76 1.01 -1.83 -12.91
C ALA A 76 1.50 -2.72 -11.76
N ASN A 77 0.91 -2.53 -10.58
CA ASN A 77 1.15 -3.37 -9.41
C ASN A 77 0.03 -3.15 -8.39
N PHE A 78 -0.02 -4.02 -7.39
CA PHE A 78 -0.96 -3.88 -6.29
C PHE A 78 -0.33 -4.46 -5.02
N ALA A 79 -0.86 -4.06 -3.88
CA ALA A 79 -0.40 -4.58 -2.60
C ALA A 79 -1.54 -4.66 -1.60
N PHE A 80 -1.53 -5.71 -0.79
CA PHE A 80 -2.40 -5.79 0.39
C PHE A 80 -1.83 -4.85 1.43
N ALA A 81 -2.65 -3.96 1.98
CA ALA A 81 -2.20 -2.83 2.76
C ALA A 81 -3.04 -2.60 4.01
N ALA A 82 -2.42 -1.93 4.98
CA ALA A 82 -3.13 -1.33 6.10
C ALA A 82 -3.50 0.10 5.74
N ARG A 83 -4.66 0.57 6.21
CA ARG A 83 -5.08 1.96 6.06
C ARG A 83 -5.08 2.60 7.43
N VAL A 84 -4.41 3.75 7.57
CA VAL A 84 -4.37 4.51 8.82
C VAL A 84 -4.67 5.98 8.56
N PRO A 85 -5.11 6.74 9.58
CA PRO A 85 -5.31 8.17 9.42
C PRO A 85 -4.03 8.89 8.98
N LEU A 86 -4.18 10.09 8.40
CA LEU A 86 -3.06 10.97 8.03
C LEU A 86 -2.47 11.61 9.28
N ASP A 87 -1.83 10.80 10.08
CA ASP A 87 -1.24 11.17 11.36
C ASP A 87 0.06 10.39 11.55
N LEU A 88 1.14 11.09 11.83
CA LEU A 88 2.47 10.48 11.94
C LEU A 88 2.52 9.40 13.02
N GLU A 89 1.86 9.62 14.16
CA GLU A 89 1.82 8.63 15.24
C GLU A 89 1.09 7.35 14.81
N ALA A 90 -0.02 7.49 14.07
CA ALA A 90 -0.75 6.33 13.55
C ALA A 90 0.10 5.55 12.55
N ILE A 91 0.83 6.26 11.69
CA ILE A 91 1.74 5.64 10.72
C ILE A 91 2.87 4.90 11.45
N ARG A 92 3.49 5.52 12.44
CA ARG A 92 4.55 4.91 13.25
C ARG A 92 4.07 3.65 13.95
N ALA A 93 2.91 3.73 14.61
CA ALA A 93 2.34 2.59 15.32
C ALA A 93 2.07 1.42 14.39
N LYS A 94 1.52 1.69 13.21
CA LYS A 94 1.24 0.64 12.23
C LYS A 94 2.53 0.03 11.67
N ALA A 95 3.54 0.83 11.39
CA ALA A 95 4.83 0.34 10.91
C ALA A 95 5.49 -0.58 11.94
N VAL A 96 5.41 -0.23 13.22
CA VAL A 96 5.93 -1.07 14.32
C VAL A 96 5.17 -2.40 14.37
N GLU A 97 3.84 -2.37 14.26
CA GLU A 97 3.01 -3.58 14.21
C GLU A 97 3.42 -4.49 13.05
N ILE A 98 3.58 -3.93 11.87
CA ILE A 98 4.03 -4.67 10.67
C ILE A 98 5.41 -5.30 10.91
N ALA A 99 6.34 -4.51 11.45
CA ALA A 99 7.71 -4.99 11.69
C ALA A 99 7.75 -6.12 12.73
N ARG A 100 6.87 -6.09 13.74
CA ARG A 100 6.80 -7.14 14.74
C ARG A 100 6.31 -8.46 14.17
N GLU A 101 5.42 -8.43 13.19
CA GLU A 101 4.92 -9.65 12.54
C GLU A 101 5.87 -10.18 11.47
N ALA A 102 6.80 -9.37 11.00
CA ALA A 102 7.75 -9.77 9.97
C ALA A 102 8.90 -10.61 10.57
N ARG A 103 9.51 -11.43 9.70
CA ARG A 103 10.69 -12.19 10.11
C ARG A 103 11.81 -11.24 10.54
N PRO A 104 12.65 -11.63 11.52
CA PRO A 104 13.81 -10.82 11.91
C PRO A 104 14.71 -10.52 10.71
N GLY A 105 15.32 -9.34 10.71
CA GLY A 105 16.22 -8.93 9.65
C GLY A 105 16.29 -7.42 9.52
N SER A 106 17.04 -6.97 8.53
CA SER A 106 17.19 -5.55 8.22
C SER A 106 15.92 -4.97 7.59
N PHE A 107 15.81 -3.65 7.63
CA PHE A 107 14.62 -2.99 7.06
C PHE A 107 14.96 -1.62 6.49
N LYS A 108 14.03 -1.10 5.69
CA LYS A 108 13.97 0.31 5.35
C LYS A 108 12.51 0.75 5.28
N ILE A 109 12.29 2.05 5.42
CA ILE A 109 11.00 2.69 5.18
C ILE A 109 11.09 3.40 3.83
N ALA A 110 10.11 3.20 2.98
CA ALA A 110 10.04 3.84 1.66
C ALA A 110 8.72 4.61 1.56
N THR A 111 8.78 5.91 1.77
CA THR A 111 7.60 6.77 1.77
C THR A 111 7.42 7.44 0.41
N ARG A 112 6.19 7.43 -0.07
CA ARG A 112 5.75 8.15 -1.26
C ARG A 112 4.63 9.09 -0.85
N ARG A 113 4.81 10.38 -1.09
CA ARG A 113 3.86 11.42 -0.68
C ARG A 113 3.16 12.00 -1.90
N ALA A 114 1.91 11.59 -2.12
CA ALA A 114 1.04 12.19 -3.13
C ALA A 114 0.36 13.45 -2.58
N ASN A 115 0.02 13.46 -1.29
CA ASN A 115 -0.64 14.58 -0.61
C ASN A 115 0.41 15.52 -0.03
N LYS A 116 0.69 16.62 -0.74
CA LYS A 116 1.69 17.61 -0.31
C LYS A 116 1.24 18.48 0.86
N ARG A 117 -0.02 18.37 1.27
CA ARG A 117 -0.53 19.07 2.47
C ARG A 117 -0.13 18.36 3.76
N PHE A 118 0.29 17.10 3.68
CA PHE A 118 0.81 16.40 4.84
C PHE A 118 2.05 17.15 5.35
N PRO A 119 2.14 17.45 6.66
CA PRO A 119 3.14 18.39 7.18
C PRO A 119 4.58 17.87 7.17
N PHE A 120 4.78 16.60 6.87
CA PHE A 120 6.12 15.99 6.85
C PHE A 120 6.51 15.57 5.43
N THR A 121 7.79 15.76 5.08
CA THR A 121 8.32 15.27 3.81
C THR A 121 8.48 13.76 3.84
N SER A 122 8.65 13.15 2.66
CA SER A 122 8.91 11.71 2.59
C SER A 122 10.14 11.30 3.39
N GLU A 123 11.20 12.11 3.34
CA GLU A 123 12.43 11.85 4.08
C GLU A 123 12.22 11.94 5.59
N GLU A 124 11.43 12.92 6.04
CA GLU A 124 11.10 13.06 7.46
C GLU A 124 10.27 11.86 7.95
N VAL A 125 9.30 11.41 7.15
CA VAL A 125 8.52 10.22 7.48
C VAL A 125 9.43 9.00 7.56
N ASN A 126 10.33 8.81 6.58
CA ASN A 126 11.29 7.70 6.60
C ASN A 126 12.11 7.71 7.88
N ARG A 127 12.59 8.87 8.30
CA ARG A 127 13.43 9.01 9.50
C ARG A 127 12.63 8.74 10.77
N GLN A 128 11.46 9.36 10.90
CA GLN A 128 10.63 9.25 12.10
C GLN A 128 10.07 7.83 12.28
N VAL A 129 9.54 7.27 11.21
CA VAL A 129 9.00 5.91 11.23
C VAL A 129 10.12 4.90 11.37
N GLY A 130 11.23 5.13 10.68
CA GLY A 130 12.42 4.27 10.76
C GLY A 130 12.99 4.20 12.17
N ALA A 131 13.02 5.33 12.89
CA ALA A 131 13.48 5.34 14.28
C ALA A 131 12.62 4.45 15.18
N ALA A 132 11.30 4.48 14.99
CA ALA A 132 10.37 3.66 15.77
C ALA A 132 10.57 2.16 15.51
N VAL A 133 10.79 1.79 14.26
CA VAL A 133 11.04 0.39 13.88
C VAL A 133 12.41 -0.06 14.34
N ALA A 134 13.43 0.79 14.21
CA ALA A 134 14.79 0.49 14.68
C ALA A 134 14.84 0.22 16.19
N ALA A 135 13.97 0.86 16.96
CA ALA A 135 13.87 0.66 18.41
C ALA A 135 13.47 -0.78 18.78
N LEU A 136 12.95 -1.57 17.83
CA LEU A 136 12.68 -2.98 18.02
C LEU A 136 13.94 -3.86 17.93
N GLY A 137 15.09 -3.26 17.63
CA GLY A 137 16.33 -4.00 17.43
C GLY A 137 16.61 -4.40 16.00
N ARG A 138 15.84 -3.91 15.04
CA ARG A 138 16.06 -4.21 13.62
C ARG A 138 17.07 -3.23 13.03
N PRO A 139 18.13 -3.70 12.34
CA PRO A 139 19.07 -2.81 11.70
C PRO A 139 18.47 -2.17 10.43
N VAL A 140 18.81 -0.90 10.21
CA VAL A 140 18.45 -0.18 8.98
C VAL A 140 19.41 -0.58 7.86
N ARG A 141 18.86 -0.89 6.69
CA ARG A 141 19.67 -1.18 5.51
C ARG A 141 18.97 -0.64 4.28
N LEU A 142 19.54 0.41 3.67
CA LEU A 142 18.91 1.10 2.55
C LEU A 142 19.00 0.32 1.24
N HIS A 143 20.02 -0.51 1.07
CA HIS A 143 20.22 -1.33 -0.12
C HIS A 143 19.93 -2.79 0.20
N GLU A 144 19.02 -3.39 -0.55
CA GLU A 144 18.61 -4.78 -0.40
C GLU A 144 18.29 -5.19 1.05
N PRO A 145 17.37 -4.46 1.74
CA PRO A 145 16.95 -4.87 3.07
C PRO A 145 16.10 -6.15 3.01
N ASP A 146 16.04 -6.84 4.14
CA ASP A 146 15.16 -8.01 4.26
C ASP A 146 13.68 -7.61 4.24
N LEU A 147 13.36 -6.42 4.72
CA LEU A 147 12.00 -5.90 4.80
C LEU A 147 11.95 -4.46 4.29
N THR A 148 11.05 -4.17 3.37
CA THR A 148 10.71 -2.80 3.00
C THR A 148 9.29 -2.52 3.44
N ILE A 149 9.12 -1.50 4.28
CA ILE A 149 7.79 -1.00 4.66
C ILE A 149 7.51 0.22 3.79
N HIS A 150 6.57 0.06 2.87
CA HIS A 150 6.13 1.16 2.01
C HIS A 150 5.07 1.98 2.75
N VAL A 151 5.17 3.30 2.67
CA VAL A 151 4.19 4.22 3.23
C VAL A 151 3.72 5.13 2.11
N GLU A 152 2.46 5.05 1.74
CA GLU A 152 1.86 5.99 0.79
C GLU A 152 1.00 7.00 1.54
N ILE A 153 1.37 8.27 1.41
CA ILE A 153 0.60 9.38 1.96
C ILE A 153 -0.35 9.84 0.86
N ALA A 154 -1.60 9.36 0.91
CA ALA A 154 -2.64 9.69 -0.06
C ALA A 154 -3.47 10.87 0.45
N PHE A 155 -4.56 11.21 -0.26
CA PHE A 155 -5.39 12.36 0.11
C PHE A 155 -6.37 12.05 1.24
N ASP A 156 -6.80 10.81 1.36
CA ASP A 156 -7.79 10.38 2.33
C ASP A 156 -7.18 9.70 3.56
N ALA A 157 -6.01 9.08 3.42
CA ALA A 157 -5.39 8.28 4.46
C ALA A 157 -3.95 7.95 4.09
N ALA A 158 -3.24 7.27 4.97
CA ALA A 158 -1.95 6.65 4.67
C ALA A 158 -2.14 5.15 4.52
N TYR A 159 -1.37 4.55 3.61
CA TYR A 159 -1.42 3.13 3.33
C TYR A 159 -0.03 2.53 3.53
N LEU A 160 0.06 1.46 4.30
CA LEU A 160 1.31 0.77 4.58
C LEU A 160 1.25 -0.65 4.05
N TYR A 161 2.31 -1.08 3.38
CA TYR A 161 2.38 -2.43 2.81
C TYR A 161 3.84 -2.86 2.67
N THR A 162 4.06 -4.16 2.48
CA THR A 162 5.39 -4.72 2.40
C THR A 162 5.68 -5.42 1.08
N ASP A 163 4.67 -6.05 0.50
CA ASP A 163 4.85 -6.81 -0.72
C ASP A 163 4.27 -6.05 -1.90
N VAL A 164 5.09 -5.83 -2.91
CA VAL A 164 4.67 -5.28 -4.20
C VAL A 164 4.99 -6.35 -5.24
N PRO A 165 3.97 -7.03 -5.76
CA PRO A 165 4.19 -8.05 -6.78
C PRO A 165 4.71 -7.48 -8.08
#